data_f0ed4f940832a5f3213ae7904c80c7b4
#
_entry.id   f0ed4f940832a5f3213ae7904c80c7b4
#
_cell.length_a   1.000
_cell.length_b   1.000
_cell.length_c   1.000
_cell.angle_alpha   90.00
_cell.angle_beta   90.00
_cell.angle_gamma   90.00
#
_symmetry.space_group_name_H-M   'P 1'
#
loop_
_entity.id
_entity.type
_entity.pdbx_description
1 polymer ?
#
loop_
_entity_poly.entity_id
_entity_poly.type
_entity_poly.pdbx_seq_one_letter_code
_entity_poly.pdbx_strand_id
1 'polypeptide(L)'
;DEVTAKESSGYGDSVGYIAMGDRKGNSKTTMTAVGMLMYEYVGANRLELSGMADKLVKGLPSWGANKINNDMYHWYYTTLALFQYGGDQWKTWNKAMVEVLVKNQNVGGPLDGSIKDIDGSWDSDGDFWGKSLGRIYTTAMGAFCLEVYYRSESVLH
;
A
#
# COMPACT_ATOMS: atom_id res chain seq x y z
N ASP A 1 17.64 16.42 -0.13
CA ASP A 1 17.58 15.23 -0.98
C ASP A 1 18.30 14.00 -0.39
N GLU A 2 18.51 13.98 0.91
CA GLU A 2 19.14 12.84 1.61
C GLU A 2 18.24 11.60 1.62
N VAL A 3 16.94 11.77 1.37
CA VAL A 3 15.94 10.70 1.40
C VAL A 3 15.77 10.02 0.05
N THR A 4 16.16 10.67 -1.02
CA THR A 4 15.94 10.20 -2.39
C THR A 4 17.23 9.69 -3.00
N ALA A 5 17.24 8.42 -3.41
CA ALA A 5 18.34 7.89 -4.22
C ALA A 5 18.18 8.40 -5.65
N LYS A 6 18.99 9.36 -6.04
CA LYS A 6 18.99 9.91 -7.41
C LYS A 6 19.63 8.93 -8.38
N GLU A 7 18.83 8.44 -9.32
CA GLU A 7 19.33 7.91 -10.58
C GLU A 7 18.87 8.84 -11.71
N SER A 8 19.78 9.37 -12.40
CA SER A 8 19.90 10.14 -13.66
C SER A 8 18.71 10.90 -14.29
N SER A 9 17.47 10.84 -13.83
CA SER A 9 16.37 11.65 -14.36
C SER A 9 15.27 11.88 -13.34
N GLY A 10 15.07 13.10 -12.89
CA GLY A 10 14.01 13.47 -11.97
C GLY A 10 14.33 13.17 -10.48
N TYR A 11 13.35 12.72 -9.73
CA TYR A 11 13.45 12.45 -8.29
C TYR A 11 14.03 11.07 -7.94
N GLY A 12 14.52 10.32 -8.94
CA GLY A 12 14.94 8.94 -8.77
C GLY A 12 13.77 7.95 -8.75
N ASP A 13 14.08 6.68 -8.58
CA ASP A 13 13.10 5.58 -8.60
C ASP A 13 12.76 5.05 -7.21
N SER A 14 13.38 5.57 -6.16
CA SER A 14 13.17 5.09 -4.80
C SER A 14 13.45 6.13 -3.73
N VAL A 15 12.77 5.94 -2.59
CA VAL A 15 12.94 6.70 -1.35
C VAL A 15 13.25 5.75 -0.21
N GLY A 16 14.10 6.13 0.72
CA GLY A 16 14.46 5.32 1.88
C GLY A 16 14.39 6.07 3.21
N TYR A 17 14.45 5.36 4.32
CA TYR A 17 14.63 5.96 5.64
C TYR A 17 16.07 6.36 5.87
N ILE A 18 16.30 7.61 6.28
CA ILE A 18 17.64 8.13 6.58
C ILE A 18 18.18 7.53 7.90
N ALA A 19 17.33 7.35 8.88
CA ALA A 19 17.74 7.12 10.27
C ALA A 19 17.75 5.64 10.70
N MET A 20 17.32 4.72 9.88
CA MET A 20 17.30 3.30 10.22
C MET A 20 18.26 2.55 9.32
N GLY A 21 19.51 2.41 9.79
CA GLY A 21 20.54 1.65 9.09
C GLY A 21 20.03 0.29 8.61
N ASP A 22 20.46 -0.08 7.42
CA ASP A 22 20.44 -1.39 6.76
C ASP A 22 19.35 -2.41 7.11
N ARG A 23 18.09 -2.00 7.22
CA ARG A 23 16.99 -2.95 7.11
C ARG A 23 16.76 -3.26 5.64
N LYS A 24 17.45 -4.27 5.15
CA LYS A 24 17.19 -4.91 3.85
C LYS A 24 15.77 -5.45 3.87
N GLY A 25 14.84 -4.87 3.09
CA GLY A 25 13.48 -5.39 2.98
C GLY A 25 12.48 -4.36 2.44
N ASN A 26 11.22 -4.69 2.54
CA ASN A 26 10.05 -3.94 2.04
C ASN A 26 9.98 -2.46 2.44
N SER A 27 10.70 -2.04 3.49
CA SER A 27 10.75 -0.64 3.93
C SER A 27 11.15 0.34 2.83
N LYS A 28 12.03 -0.06 1.91
CA LYS A 28 12.42 0.79 0.77
C LYS A 28 11.27 1.01 -0.20
N THR A 29 10.47 -0.02 -0.47
CA THR A 29 9.36 0.06 -1.40
C THR A 29 8.21 0.86 -0.80
N THR A 30 7.90 0.65 0.48
CA THR A 30 6.90 1.46 1.21
C THR A 30 7.31 2.94 1.23
N MET A 31 8.57 3.24 1.53
CA MET A 31 9.05 4.61 1.52
C MET A 31 9.10 5.23 0.12
N THR A 32 9.27 4.42 -0.92
CA THR A 32 9.11 4.89 -2.30
C THR A 32 7.68 5.33 -2.56
N ALA A 33 6.67 4.58 -2.09
CA ALA A 33 5.27 4.98 -2.21
C ALA A 33 4.96 6.27 -1.43
N VAL A 34 5.43 6.37 -0.19
CA VAL A 34 5.27 7.58 0.63
C VAL A 34 5.94 8.78 -0.03
N GLY A 35 7.19 8.63 -0.51
CA GLY A 35 7.93 9.68 -1.18
C GLY A 35 7.26 10.13 -2.48
N MET A 36 6.77 9.17 -3.28
CA MET A 36 6.03 9.47 -4.49
C MET A 36 4.79 10.32 -4.19
N LEU A 37 3.99 9.92 -3.18
CA LEU A 37 2.83 10.66 -2.74
C LEU A 37 3.18 12.09 -2.27
N MET A 38 4.28 12.25 -1.54
CA MET A 38 4.77 13.58 -1.13
C MET A 38 5.13 14.45 -2.33
N TYR A 39 5.83 13.88 -3.33
CA TYR A 39 6.17 14.62 -4.55
C TYR A 39 4.93 15.01 -5.36
N GLU A 40 3.92 14.16 -5.41
CA GLU A 40 2.63 14.48 -6.04
C GLU A 40 1.96 15.69 -5.35
N TYR A 41 1.96 15.73 -4.01
CA TYR A 41 1.39 16.86 -3.25
C TYR A 41 2.15 18.18 -3.46
N VAL A 42 3.44 18.14 -3.75
CA VAL A 42 4.21 19.35 -4.06
C VAL A 42 4.23 19.68 -5.56
N GLY A 43 3.45 18.97 -6.37
CA GLY A 43 3.22 19.30 -7.77
C GLY A 43 4.25 18.72 -8.75
N ALA A 44 4.97 17.66 -8.38
CA ALA A 44 5.83 16.95 -9.30
C ALA A 44 5.02 16.39 -10.49
N ASN A 45 5.58 16.50 -11.68
CA ASN A 45 4.88 16.03 -12.87
C ASN A 45 4.99 14.50 -13.03
N ARG A 46 4.06 13.93 -13.79
CA ARG A 46 3.94 12.49 -13.98
C ARG A 46 5.21 11.84 -14.56
N LEU A 47 5.93 12.51 -15.45
CA LEU A 47 7.14 11.96 -16.07
C LEU A 47 8.27 11.80 -15.06
N GLU A 48 8.38 12.74 -14.13
CA GLU A 48 9.39 12.68 -13.06
C GLU A 48 9.16 11.52 -12.10
N LEU A 49 7.91 11.10 -11.94
CA LEU A 49 7.50 10.03 -11.01
C LEU A 49 7.39 8.64 -11.67
N SER A 50 7.56 8.55 -12.99
CA SER A 50 7.34 7.31 -13.75
C SER A 50 8.19 6.13 -13.23
N GLY A 51 9.47 6.38 -12.92
CA GLY A 51 10.36 5.35 -12.37
C GLY A 51 9.88 4.79 -11.02
N MET A 52 9.34 5.65 -10.15
CA MET A 52 8.75 5.21 -8.88
C MET A 52 7.48 4.39 -9.10
N ALA A 53 6.59 4.85 -9.98
CA ALA A 53 5.35 4.15 -10.30
C ALA A 53 5.62 2.76 -10.90
N ASP A 54 6.55 2.66 -11.84
CA ASP A 54 6.94 1.40 -12.47
C ASP A 54 7.59 0.43 -11.48
N LYS A 55 8.34 0.96 -10.51
CA LYS A 55 8.91 0.15 -9.44
C LYS A 55 7.85 -0.41 -8.50
N LEU A 56 6.88 0.40 -8.13
CA LEU A 56 5.81 -0.01 -7.22
C LEU A 56 4.95 -1.13 -7.81
N VAL A 57 4.60 -1.07 -9.09
CA VAL A 57 3.78 -2.12 -9.72
C VAL A 57 4.51 -3.45 -9.95
N LYS A 58 5.84 -3.51 -9.82
CA LYS A 58 6.59 -4.77 -9.88
C LYS A 58 6.32 -5.66 -8.65
N GLY A 59 5.90 -5.07 -7.55
CA GLY A 59 5.60 -5.76 -6.29
C GLY A 59 4.11 -5.85 -6.01
N LEU A 60 3.33 -6.47 -6.91
CA LEU A 60 1.88 -6.58 -6.74
C LEU A 60 1.49 -7.26 -5.41
N PRO A 61 0.36 -6.86 -4.81
CA PRO A 61 -0.15 -7.47 -3.60
C PRO A 61 -0.37 -8.97 -3.78
N SER A 62 0.04 -9.75 -2.81
CA SER A 62 -0.22 -11.19 -2.80
C SER A 62 -0.46 -11.66 -1.37
N TRP A 63 -1.50 -12.47 -1.15
CA TRP A 63 -1.77 -13.10 0.13
C TRP A 63 -1.11 -14.47 0.15
N GLY A 64 -0.06 -14.64 0.91
CA GLY A 64 0.71 -15.88 0.87
C GLY A 64 1.18 -16.36 2.23
N ALA A 65 1.55 -17.65 2.26
CA ALA A 65 2.13 -18.31 3.44
C ALA A 65 3.48 -17.72 3.88
N ASN A 66 4.15 -17.01 3.00
CA ASN A 66 5.36 -16.26 3.33
C ASN A 66 4.94 -14.85 3.80
N LYS A 67 4.82 -14.71 5.09
CA LYS A 67 4.41 -13.51 5.86
C LYS A 67 5.15 -12.19 5.54
N ILE A 68 6.05 -12.20 4.58
CA ILE A 68 6.84 -11.03 4.15
C ILE A 68 6.09 -10.21 3.09
N ASN A 69 5.10 -10.79 2.42
CA ASN A 69 4.40 -10.15 1.30
C ASN A 69 3.06 -9.49 1.69
N ASN A 70 2.54 -9.81 2.87
CA ASN A 70 1.33 -9.17 3.38
C ASN A 70 1.76 -7.98 4.24
N ASP A 71 2.00 -6.86 3.61
CA ASP A 71 2.28 -5.58 4.27
C ASP A 71 1.18 -4.60 3.87
N MET A 72 0.10 -4.60 4.64
CA MET A 72 -1.06 -3.73 4.38
C MET A 72 -0.70 -2.25 4.51
N TYR A 73 0.32 -1.92 5.30
CA TYR A 73 0.85 -0.55 5.37
C TYR A 73 1.47 -0.13 4.03
N HIS A 74 2.29 -1.01 3.45
CA HIS A 74 2.83 -0.80 2.10
C HIS A 74 1.70 -0.72 1.05
N TRP A 75 0.72 -1.61 1.12
CA TRP A 75 -0.39 -1.61 0.16
C TRP A 75 -1.20 -0.32 0.23
N TYR A 76 -1.46 0.19 1.43
CA TYR A 76 -2.19 1.44 1.61
C TYR A 76 -1.48 2.63 0.94
N TYR A 77 -0.19 2.85 1.25
CA TYR A 77 0.54 3.99 0.66
C TYR A 77 0.74 3.83 -0.83
N THR A 78 0.99 2.61 -1.31
CA THR A 78 1.10 2.34 -2.75
C THR A 78 -0.23 2.58 -3.46
N THR A 79 -1.34 2.20 -2.84
CA THR A 79 -2.69 2.46 -3.37
C THR A 79 -2.93 3.96 -3.51
N LEU A 80 -2.63 4.76 -2.49
CA LEU A 80 -2.78 6.22 -2.55
C LEU A 80 -1.91 6.84 -3.65
N ALA A 81 -0.62 6.50 -3.69
CA ALA A 81 0.32 7.06 -4.67
C ALA A 81 -0.09 6.68 -6.10
N LEU A 82 -0.34 5.40 -6.37
CA LEU A 82 -0.70 4.97 -7.71
C LEU A 82 -2.10 5.43 -8.12
N PHE A 83 -3.03 5.60 -7.18
CA PHE A 83 -4.34 6.19 -7.47
C PHE A 83 -4.17 7.62 -7.99
N GLN A 84 -3.38 8.43 -7.32
CA GLN A 84 -3.11 9.82 -7.72
C GLN A 84 -2.31 9.90 -9.02
N TYR A 85 -1.32 9.01 -9.19
CA TYR A 85 -0.56 8.89 -10.43
C TYR A 85 -1.45 8.49 -11.62
N GLY A 86 -2.36 7.56 -11.44
CA GLY A 86 -3.30 7.08 -12.46
C GLY A 86 -2.65 6.18 -13.53
N GLY A 87 -3.36 6.07 -14.66
CA GLY A 87 -2.88 5.33 -15.83
C GLY A 87 -2.89 3.80 -15.65
N ASP A 88 -2.03 3.11 -16.42
CA ASP A 88 -2.00 1.65 -16.43
C ASP A 88 -1.35 1.07 -15.17
N GLN A 89 -0.45 1.81 -14.53
CA GLN A 89 0.13 1.45 -13.25
C GLN A 89 -0.95 1.33 -12.18
N TRP A 90 -1.84 2.32 -12.09
CA TRP A 90 -3.00 2.27 -11.21
C TRP A 90 -3.93 1.09 -11.52
N LYS A 91 -4.31 0.91 -12.77
CA LYS A 91 -5.22 -0.19 -13.18
C LYS A 91 -4.66 -1.55 -12.81
N THR A 92 -3.37 -1.76 -13.05
CA THR A 92 -2.67 -3.01 -12.74
C THR A 92 -2.62 -3.27 -11.24
N TRP A 93 -2.22 -2.26 -10.47
CA TRP A 93 -2.17 -2.34 -9.01
C TRP A 93 -3.53 -2.60 -8.40
N ASN A 94 -4.50 -1.77 -8.77
CA ASN A 94 -5.86 -1.82 -8.22
C ASN A 94 -6.54 -3.17 -8.46
N LYS A 95 -6.41 -3.72 -9.66
CA LYS A 95 -6.96 -5.05 -9.96
C LYS A 95 -6.40 -6.11 -9.02
N ALA A 96 -5.09 -6.16 -8.85
CA ALA A 96 -4.43 -7.13 -7.97
C ALA A 96 -4.79 -6.91 -6.50
N MET A 97 -4.82 -5.65 -6.05
CA MET A 97 -5.13 -5.28 -4.67
C MET A 97 -6.58 -5.65 -4.30
N VAL A 98 -7.55 -5.30 -5.13
CA VAL A 98 -8.96 -5.64 -4.89
C VAL A 98 -9.15 -7.15 -4.88
N GLU A 99 -8.59 -7.88 -5.85
CA GLU A 99 -8.68 -9.34 -5.92
C GLU A 99 -8.12 -10.00 -4.65
N VAL A 100 -6.94 -9.56 -4.21
CA VAL A 100 -6.30 -10.11 -3.00
C VAL A 100 -7.10 -9.81 -1.75
N LEU A 101 -7.57 -8.58 -1.57
CA LEU A 101 -8.33 -8.21 -0.37
C LEU A 101 -9.69 -8.91 -0.32
N VAL A 102 -10.46 -8.88 -1.39
CA VAL A 102 -11.80 -9.50 -1.43
C VAL A 102 -11.72 -11.02 -1.22
N LYS A 103 -10.73 -11.68 -1.83
CA LYS A 103 -10.56 -13.14 -1.70
C LYS A 103 -10.18 -13.58 -0.30
N ASN A 104 -9.48 -12.73 0.46
CA ASN A 104 -8.94 -13.07 1.77
C ASN A 104 -9.68 -12.38 2.94
N GLN A 105 -10.80 -11.71 2.65
CA GLN A 105 -11.70 -11.23 3.68
C GLN A 105 -12.43 -12.40 4.33
N ASN A 106 -12.54 -12.39 5.65
CA ASN A 106 -13.35 -13.35 6.36
C ASN A 106 -14.84 -13.04 6.11
N VAL A 107 -15.58 -14.00 5.59
CA VAL A 107 -17.02 -13.85 5.30
C VAL A 107 -17.79 -15.07 5.79
N GLY A 108 -19.00 -14.84 6.33
CA GLY A 108 -19.90 -15.92 6.74
C GLY A 108 -19.61 -16.47 8.14
N GLY A 109 -18.93 -15.73 8.99
CA GLY A 109 -18.82 -16.05 10.42
C GLY A 109 -20.15 -15.83 11.15
N PRO A 110 -20.31 -16.38 12.39
CA PRO A 110 -21.49 -16.13 13.20
C PRO A 110 -21.56 -14.64 13.58
N LEU A 111 -22.67 -13.99 13.24
CA LEU A 111 -22.98 -12.61 13.64
C LEU A 111 -23.64 -12.60 15.03
N ASP A 112 -23.01 -13.22 16.01
CA ASP A 112 -23.55 -13.33 17.37
C ASP A 112 -22.99 -12.27 18.35
N GLY A 113 -22.18 -11.34 17.84
CA GLY A 113 -21.53 -10.31 18.64
C GLY A 113 -20.49 -10.84 19.62
N SER A 114 -20.08 -12.09 19.47
CA SER A 114 -19.04 -12.68 20.30
C SER A 114 -17.66 -12.15 19.93
N ILE A 115 -16.68 -12.32 20.83
CA ILE A 115 -15.25 -12.04 20.57
C ILE A 115 -14.71 -12.87 19.37
N LYS A 116 -15.44 -13.89 18.95
CA LYS A 116 -15.11 -14.75 17.81
C LYS A 116 -15.72 -14.28 16.49
N ASP A 117 -16.50 -13.20 16.51
CA ASP A 117 -17.03 -12.60 15.29
C ASP A 117 -15.89 -11.93 14.53
N ILE A 118 -15.50 -12.57 13.45
CA ILE A 118 -14.41 -12.10 12.54
C ILE A 118 -14.94 -11.70 11.16
N ASP A 119 -16.25 -11.76 10.96
CA ASP A 119 -16.88 -11.47 9.68
C ASP A 119 -16.55 -10.06 9.19
N GLY A 120 -16.29 -9.93 7.90
CA GLY A 120 -15.86 -8.68 7.28
C GLY A 120 -14.42 -8.26 7.56
N SER A 121 -13.65 -9.00 8.37
CA SER A 121 -12.29 -8.63 8.77
C SER A 121 -11.21 -9.34 7.95
N TRP A 122 -9.96 -8.91 8.14
CA TRP A 122 -8.76 -9.59 7.63
C TRP A 122 -7.88 -10.08 8.77
N ASP A 123 -7.31 -11.28 8.60
CA ASP A 123 -6.43 -11.90 9.59
C ASP A 123 -5.15 -11.09 9.82
N SER A 124 -4.82 -10.92 11.10
CA SER A 124 -3.63 -10.20 11.52
C SER A 124 -2.35 -11.01 11.38
N ASP A 125 -2.44 -12.32 11.48
CA ASP A 125 -1.26 -13.21 11.49
C ASP A 125 -0.51 -13.26 10.15
N GLY A 126 -1.19 -12.94 9.07
CA GLY A 126 -0.64 -12.87 7.72
C GLY A 126 0.08 -11.57 7.40
N ASP A 127 -0.10 -10.52 8.19
CA ASP A 127 0.44 -9.19 7.93
C ASP A 127 1.71 -8.91 8.72
N PHE A 128 2.62 -8.12 8.13
CA PHE A 128 3.91 -7.80 8.76
C PHE A 128 3.74 -7.07 10.11
N TRP A 129 2.82 -6.11 10.18
CA TRP A 129 2.51 -5.34 11.37
C TRP A 129 1.35 -5.94 12.18
N GLY A 130 0.54 -6.77 11.55
CA GLY A 130 -0.68 -7.32 12.12
C GLY A 130 -0.46 -8.11 13.40
N LYS A 131 0.64 -8.84 13.51
CA LYS A 131 1.01 -9.56 14.73
C LYS A 131 1.14 -8.66 15.97
N SER A 132 1.63 -7.45 15.79
CA SER A 132 1.83 -6.49 16.88
C SER A 132 0.61 -5.59 17.08
N LEU A 133 -0.12 -5.26 16.01
CA LEU A 133 -1.19 -4.27 16.00
C LEU A 133 -2.59 -4.90 15.97
N GLY A 134 -2.69 -6.21 15.70
CA GLY A 134 -3.92 -6.97 15.78
C GLY A 134 -4.88 -6.79 14.60
N ARG A 135 -6.01 -7.48 14.68
CA ARG A 135 -7.03 -7.57 13.63
C ARG A 135 -7.70 -6.22 13.30
N ILE A 136 -7.86 -5.35 14.28
CA ILE A 136 -8.41 -4.00 14.06
C ILE A 136 -7.55 -3.23 13.06
N TYR A 137 -6.23 -3.31 13.21
CA TYR A 137 -5.29 -2.67 12.30
C TYR A 137 -5.42 -3.24 10.87
N THR A 138 -5.36 -4.54 10.69
CA THR A 138 -5.43 -5.15 9.35
C THR A 138 -6.77 -4.89 8.69
N THR A 139 -7.86 -4.90 9.47
CA THR A 139 -9.19 -4.60 8.95
C THR A 139 -9.32 -3.14 8.52
N ALA A 140 -8.82 -2.20 9.33
CA ALA A 140 -8.83 -0.79 8.97
C ALA A 140 -7.99 -0.52 7.70
N MET A 141 -6.77 -1.09 7.63
CA MET A 141 -5.91 -0.90 6.46
C MET A 141 -6.48 -1.53 5.18
N GLY A 142 -7.09 -2.72 5.29
CA GLY A 142 -7.78 -3.35 4.16
C GLY A 142 -8.96 -2.51 3.67
N ALA A 143 -9.78 -2.01 4.59
CA ALA A 143 -10.88 -1.10 4.25
C ALA A 143 -10.36 0.19 3.58
N PHE A 144 -9.31 0.82 4.10
CA PHE A 144 -8.71 2.02 3.54
C PHE A 144 -8.18 1.83 2.12
N CYS A 145 -7.62 0.66 1.81
CA CYS A 145 -7.22 0.32 0.45
C CYS A 145 -8.41 0.24 -0.51
N LEU A 146 -9.54 -0.30 -0.06
CA LEU A 146 -10.73 -0.46 -0.89
C LEU A 146 -11.53 0.84 -1.05
N GLU A 147 -11.51 1.74 -0.07
CA GLU A 147 -12.29 2.98 -0.08
C GLU A 147 -11.62 4.16 -0.80
N VAL A 148 -10.40 3.98 -1.36
CA VAL A 148 -9.63 5.07 -1.98
C VAL A 148 -10.42 5.89 -2.99
N TYR A 149 -11.31 5.27 -3.74
CA TYR A 149 -12.19 5.94 -4.70
C TYR A 149 -13.11 6.97 -4.05
N TYR A 150 -13.73 6.61 -2.94
CA TYR A 150 -14.71 7.46 -2.26
C TYR A 150 -14.06 8.66 -1.57
N ARG A 151 -12.81 8.49 -1.10
CA ARG A 151 -12.07 9.57 -0.43
C ARG A 151 -11.58 10.64 -1.40
N SER A 152 -11.31 10.26 -2.64
CA SER A 152 -10.72 11.16 -3.63
C SER A 152 -11.75 11.91 -4.45
N GLU A 153 -12.98 11.40 -4.61
CA GLU A 153 -14.06 12.12 -5.27
C GLU A 153 -14.44 13.41 -4.54
N SER A 154 -14.27 13.45 -3.21
CA SER A 154 -14.60 14.63 -2.41
C SER A 154 -13.56 15.77 -2.50
N VAL A 155 -12.40 15.53 -3.09
CA VAL A 155 -11.29 16.50 -3.20
C VAL A 155 -11.24 17.14 -4.59
N LEU A 156 -11.96 16.59 -5.56
CA LEU A 156 -11.97 17.06 -6.95
C LEU A 156 -13.17 17.97 -7.31
N HIS A 157 -13.92 18.46 -6.30
CA HIS A 157 -15.03 19.41 -6.49
C HIS A 157 -14.79 20.72 -5.76
#